data_3cb5cbb2b703acbc92339b0154cecf6b
#
_entry.id   3cb5cbb2b703acbc92339b0154cecf6b
#
_cell.length_a   1.000
_cell.length_b   1.000
_cell.length_c   1.000
_cell.angle_alpha   90.00
_cell.angle_beta   90.00
_cell.angle_gamma   90.00
#
_symmetry.space_group_name_H-M   'P 1'
#
loop_
_entity.id
_entity.type
_entity.pdbx_description
1 polymer ?
#
loop_
_entity_poly.entity_id
_entity_poly.type
_entity_poly.pdbx_seq_one_letter_code
_entity_poly.pdbx_strand_id
1 'polypeptide(L)'
;MFRNAFPFVLMILTLFIARQIYPYTSFMQPEVPDGFSIDVVATNLGGPTCLEWYDEDTLLVCDRDDGRILVLDEEMNRSTLISGLNKPHDIAITTEHIFVSEAGDLLRYDHNNLENITNETALISGIRTWGSHQTNAVNVLPNGTLVWHSGSTCNVCDEDDPRNAALLWVNGTTGDHGVLASGVRNSFDGVWVPTIGYVFTDNGRDWDGDHPDEELNLLVENGFYGWPDDSPDNPIPEGSIPPVARWTPHTSMNGLALRPDTSSLPGGDTTVYATVYGSWNTILPQGHEIVQIDLDESNGEVIGSTSIFATNVGTPLPITFHPNGDLYFAVFGSNGKLYKITPD
;
A
#
# COMPACT_ATOMS: atom_id res chain seq x y z
N MET A 1 -2.81 -37.10 31.71
CA MET A 1 -3.46 -35.80 31.36
C MET A 1 -3.22 -35.38 29.90
N PHE A 2 -2.21 -35.85 29.20
CA PHE A 2 -1.87 -35.41 27.82
C PHE A 2 -2.64 -36.11 26.68
N ARG A 3 -3.34 -37.21 26.93
CA ARG A 3 -4.01 -38.02 25.87
C ARG A 3 -5.25 -37.35 25.26
N ASN A 4 -5.88 -36.41 25.97
CA ASN A 4 -7.10 -35.69 25.52
C ASN A 4 -6.81 -34.33 24.89
N ALA A 5 -5.58 -33.81 25.00
CA ALA A 5 -5.19 -32.53 24.40
C ALA A 5 -4.73 -32.67 22.93
N PHE A 6 -4.27 -33.87 22.54
CA PHE A 6 -3.74 -34.13 21.19
C PHE A 6 -4.74 -33.82 20.06
N PRO A 7 -6.03 -34.23 20.11
CA PRO A 7 -6.99 -33.91 19.06
C PRO A 7 -7.30 -32.41 19.00
N PHE A 8 -7.25 -31.70 20.13
CA PHE A 8 -7.49 -30.25 20.19
C PHE A 8 -6.33 -29.46 19.55
N VAL A 9 -5.10 -29.87 19.86
CA VAL A 9 -3.88 -29.28 19.25
C VAL A 9 -3.85 -29.56 17.75
N LEU A 10 -4.20 -30.78 17.34
CA LEU A 10 -4.26 -31.14 15.91
C LEU A 10 -5.33 -30.33 15.18
N MET A 11 -6.50 -30.11 15.78
CA MET A 11 -7.58 -29.31 15.21
C MET A 11 -7.14 -27.84 15.04
N ILE A 12 -6.51 -27.23 16.04
CA ILE A 12 -5.98 -25.87 15.97
C ILE A 12 -4.92 -25.76 14.87
N LEU A 13 -4.00 -26.73 14.82
CA LEU A 13 -2.96 -26.76 13.77
C LEU A 13 -3.55 -26.90 12.36
N THR A 14 -4.59 -27.75 12.22
CA THR A 14 -5.29 -27.92 10.92
C THR A 14 -6.03 -26.66 10.52
N LEU A 15 -6.69 -25.98 11.45
CA LEU A 15 -7.36 -24.71 11.20
C LEU A 15 -6.35 -23.61 10.82
N PHE A 16 -5.21 -23.56 11.51
CA PHE A 16 -4.15 -22.61 11.20
C PHE A 16 -3.55 -22.85 9.82
N ILE A 17 -3.28 -24.12 9.45
CA ILE A 17 -2.77 -24.48 8.11
C ILE A 17 -3.83 -24.16 7.04
N ALA A 18 -5.09 -24.54 7.27
CA ALA A 18 -6.18 -24.24 6.34
C ALA A 18 -6.30 -22.74 6.10
N ARG A 19 -6.17 -21.95 7.16
CA ARG A 19 -6.18 -20.50 7.08
C ARG A 19 -5.02 -19.93 6.25
N GLN A 20 -3.80 -20.45 6.40
CA GLN A 20 -2.64 -19.99 5.61
C GLN A 20 -2.79 -20.32 4.11
N ILE A 21 -3.57 -21.35 3.78
CA ILE A 21 -3.83 -21.76 2.41
C ILE A 21 -5.03 -21.03 1.79
N TYR A 22 -6.00 -20.59 2.62
CA TYR A 22 -7.25 -19.98 2.17
C TYR A 22 -7.07 -18.79 1.20
N PRO A 23 -6.18 -17.84 1.43
CA PRO A 23 -5.98 -16.72 0.51
C PRO A 23 -5.46 -17.14 -0.87
N TYR A 24 -4.79 -18.31 -0.94
CA TYR A 24 -4.17 -18.82 -2.17
C TYR A 24 -5.03 -19.86 -2.89
N THR A 25 -6.01 -20.44 -2.20
CA THR A 25 -6.91 -21.47 -2.75
C THR A 25 -8.36 -21.02 -2.80
N SER A 26 -8.59 -19.71 -2.88
CA SER A 26 -9.93 -19.10 -2.85
C SER A 26 -10.97 -19.91 -3.61
N PHE A 27 -11.85 -20.58 -2.89
CA PHE A 27 -13.07 -21.18 -3.45
C PHE A 27 -14.14 -20.12 -3.73
N MET A 28 -13.91 -18.91 -3.24
CA MET A 28 -14.77 -17.76 -3.46
C MET A 28 -14.24 -16.95 -4.63
N GLN A 29 -15.11 -16.60 -5.53
CA GLN A 29 -14.78 -15.65 -6.60
C GLN A 29 -14.80 -14.24 -6.02
N PRO A 30 -13.98 -13.31 -6.55
CA PRO A 30 -14.14 -11.90 -6.23
C PRO A 30 -15.56 -11.44 -6.49
N GLU A 31 -16.10 -10.60 -5.60
CA GLU A 31 -17.44 -10.04 -5.70
C GLU A 31 -17.34 -8.51 -5.74
N VAL A 32 -18.02 -7.90 -6.68
CA VAL A 32 -18.16 -6.44 -6.84
C VAL A 32 -19.65 -6.08 -6.81
N PRO A 33 -20.03 -4.81 -6.56
CA PRO A 33 -21.43 -4.38 -6.61
C PRO A 33 -22.09 -4.62 -7.96
N ASP A 34 -23.42 -4.73 -7.96
CA ASP A 34 -24.23 -4.78 -9.18
C ASP A 34 -23.93 -3.58 -10.09
N GLY A 35 -23.78 -3.82 -11.39
CA GLY A 35 -23.40 -2.82 -12.40
C GLY A 35 -21.90 -2.73 -12.65
N PHE A 36 -21.11 -3.61 -12.02
CA PHE A 36 -19.67 -3.74 -12.27
C PHE A 36 -19.27 -5.18 -12.52
N SER A 37 -18.24 -5.35 -13.32
CA SER A 37 -17.57 -6.63 -13.58
C SER A 37 -16.12 -6.58 -13.16
N ILE A 38 -15.56 -7.77 -12.85
CA ILE A 38 -14.17 -7.95 -12.45
C ILE A 38 -13.52 -9.06 -13.27
N ASP A 39 -12.41 -8.74 -13.90
CA ASP A 39 -11.67 -9.65 -14.76
C ASP A 39 -10.19 -9.76 -14.38
N VAL A 40 -9.57 -10.92 -14.62
CA VAL A 40 -8.12 -11.09 -14.57
C VAL A 40 -7.55 -10.70 -15.93
N VAL A 41 -6.75 -9.64 -16.00
CA VAL A 41 -6.18 -9.13 -17.26
C VAL A 41 -4.72 -9.50 -17.47
N ALA A 42 -3.97 -9.80 -16.38
CA ALA A 42 -2.61 -10.34 -16.46
C ALA A 42 -2.33 -11.30 -15.31
N THR A 43 -1.34 -12.17 -15.52
CA THR A 43 -0.89 -13.16 -14.52
C THR A 43 0.63 -13.28 -14.54
N ASN A 44 1.19 -13.96 -13.52
CA ASN A 44 2.64 -14.16 -13.38
C ASN A 44 3.43 -12.85 -13.28
N LEU A 45 2.93 -11.90 -12.48
CA LEU A 45 3.59 -10.62 -12.23
C LEU A 45 4.66 -10.70 -11.12
N GLY A 46 4.98 -11.91 -10.63
CA GLY A 46 5.84 -12.07 -9.47
C GLY A 46 5.12 -11.60 -8.20
N GLY A 47 5.81 -10.88 -7.33
CA GLY A 47 5.24 -10.27 -6.13
C GLY A 47 4.90 -8.79 -6.36
N PRO A 48 3.75 -8.45 -6.98
CA PRO A 48 3.44 -7.06 -7.34
C PRO A 48 3.21 -6.21 -6.08
N THR A 49 3.90 -5.07 -5.99
CA THR A 49 3.80 -4.12 -4.87
C THR A 49 3.42 -2.71 -5.32
N CYS A 50 3.62 -2.35 -6.56
CA CYS A 50 3.16 -1.10 -7.16
C CYS A 50 2.48 -1.31 -8.51
N LEU A 51 1.61 -0.38 -8.85
CA LEU A 51 0.99 -0.20 -10.17
C LEU A 51 0.98 1.29 -10.49
N GLU A 52 1.66 1.71 -11.56
CA GLU A 52 1.70 3.10 -11.97
C GLU A 52 1.54 3.24 -13.48
N TRP A 53 0.55 4.01 -13.91
CA TRP A 53 0.32 4.29 -15.33
C TRP A 53 1.35 5.31 -15.84
N TYR A 54 2.18 4.90 -16.79
CA TYR A 54 3.11 5.80 -17.47
C TYR A 54 2.36 6.68 -18.49
N ASP A 55 1.41 6.09 -19.20
CA ASP A 55 0.45 6.70 -20.11
C ASP A 55 -0.82 5.84 -20.20
N GLU A 56 -1.73 6.14 -21.15
CA GLU A 56 -2.99 5.41 -21.31
C GLU A 56 -2.81 3.93 -21.72
N ASP A 57 -1.68 3.59 -22.32
CA ASP A 57 -1.42 2.27 -22.93
C ASP A 57 -0.34 1.47 -22.17
N THR A 58 0.29 2.07 -21.15
CA THR A 58 1.48 1.50 -20.52
C THR A 58 1.41 1.52 -19.01
N LEU A 59 1.34 0.33 -18.41
CA LEU A 59 1.34 0.14 -16.94
C LEU A 59 2.70 -0.36 -16.47
N LEU A 60 3.28 0.30 -15.47
CA LEU A 60 4.47 -0.16 -14.77
C LEU A 60 4.09 -0.95 -13.52
N VAL A 61 4.82 -2.04 -13.24
CA VAL A 61 4.56 -2.92 -12.10
C VAL A 61 5.86 -3.23 -11.38
N CYS A 62 5.91 -3.02 -10.07
CA CYS A 62 7.02 -3.48 -9.25
C CYS A 62 6.89 -4.98 -9.00
N ASP A 63 7.80 -5.78 -9.53
CA ASP A 63 7.97 -7.18 -9.20
C ASP A 63 9.02 -7.31 -8.09
N ARG A 64 8.54 -7.26 -6.85
CA ARG A 64 9.36 -7.28 -5.64
C ARG A 64 10.21 -8.54 -5.52
N ASP A 65 9.64 -9.69 -5.85
CA ASP A 65 10.28 -10.98 -5.61
C ASP A 65 11.43 -11.25 -6.59
N ASP A 66 11.30 -10.80 -7.84
CA ASP A 66 12.35 -10.90 -8.87
C ASP A 66 13.24 -9.64 -8.98
N GLY A 67 12.97 -8.60 -8.18
CA GLY A 67 13.81 -7.40 -8.11
C GLY A 67 13.80 -6.60 -9.42
N ARG A 68 12.63 -6.32 -9.98
CA ARG A 68 12.51 -5.63 -11.27
C ARG A 68 11.26 -4.76 -11.38
N ILE A 69 11.29 -3.82 -12.33
CA ILE A 69 10.11 -3.10 -12.79
C ILE A 69 9.71 -3.71 -14.14
N LEU A 70 8.46 -4.14 -14.25
CA LEU A 70 7.85 -4.64 -15.47
C LEU A 70 7.11 -3.51 -16.18
N VAL A 71 7.01 -3.63 -17.51
CA VAL A 71 6.12 -2.86 -18.37
C VAL A 71 5.05 -3.81 -18.90
N LEU A 72 3.80 -3.43 -18.78
CA LEU A 72 2.66 -4.06 -19.46
C LEU A 72 2.17 -3.09 -20.53
N ASP A 73 2.10 -3.56 -21.79
CA ASP A 73 1.54 -2.80 -22.90
C ASP A 73 -0.01 -2.87 -22.94
N GLU A 74 -0.63 -2.26 -23.94
CA GLU A 74 -2.10 -2.24 -24.14
C GLU A 74 -2.70 -3.65 -24.17
N GLU A 75 -2.01 -4.63 -24.75
CA GLU A 75 -2.44 -6.05 -24.77
C GLU A 75 -2.00 -6.82 -23.51
N MET A 76 -1.47 -6.14 -22.50
CA MET A 76 -0.93 -6.75 -21.28
C MET A 76 0.26 -7.70 -21.51
N ASN A 77 0.97 -7.57 -22.65
CA ASN A 77 2.24 -8.23 -22.83
C ASN A 77 3.30 -7.56 -21.96
N ARG A 78 4.15 -8.36 -21.33
CA ARG A 78 5.13 -7.84 -20.39
C ARG A 78 6.56 -7.88 -20.93
N SER A 79 7.29 -6.84 -20.55
CA SER A 79 8.74 -6.74 -20.69
C SER A 79 9.36 -6.23 -19.39
N THR A 80 10.67 -6.31 -19.27
CA THR A 80 11.38 -5.77 -18.10
C THR A 80 11.98 -4.42 -18.45
N LEU A 81 11.68 -3.42 -17.61
CA LEU A 81 12.20 -2.06 -17.72
C LEU A 81 13.53 -1.89 -16.97
N ILE A 82 13.53 -2.23 -15.69
CA ILE A 82 14.67 -2.14 -14.79
C ILE A 82 14.80 -3.49 -14.06
N SER A 83 16.02 -3.94 -13.80
CA SER A 83 16.30 -5.19 -13.09
C SER A 83 17.49 -5.03 -12.14
N GLY A 84 17.64 -5.99 -11.22
CA GLY A 84 18.72 -5.96 -10.22
C GLY A 84 18.40 -5.13 -8.99
N LEU A 85 17.14 -4.77 -8.81
CA LEU A 85 16.63 -4.02 -7.65
C LEU A 85 16.52 -4.91 -6.40
N ASN A 86 16.64 -4.29 -5.24
CA ASN A 86 16.49 -4.96 -3.95
C ASN A 86 15.06 -4.84 -3.43
N LYS A 87 14.18 -5.76 -3.81
CA LYS A 87 12.77 -5.74 -3.41
C LYS A 87 12.10 -4.39 -3.69
N PRO A 88 12.00 -3.97 -4.96
CA PRO A 88 11.34 -2.72 -5.29
C PRO A 88 9.92 -2.73 -4.75
N HIS A 89 9.51 -1.60 -4.22
CA HIS A 89 8.21 -1.47 -3.56
C HIS A 89 7.29 -0.54 -4.29
N ASP A 90 7.80 0.63 -4.72
CA ASP A 90 7.01 1.64 -5.38
C ASP A 90 7.84 2.46 -6.37
N ILE A 91 7.13 3.16 -7.26
CA ILE A 91 7.71 4.06 -8.26
C ILE A 91 6.89 5.34 -8.35
N ALA A 92 7.59 6.44 -8.57
CA ALA A 92 6.96 7.71 -8.92
C ALA A 92 7.57 8.25 -10.22
N ILE A 93 6.73 8.82 -11.08
CA ILE A 93 7.13 9.26 -12.42
C ILE A 93 6.94 10.77 -12.54
N THR A 94 7.96 11.44 -13.08
CA THR A 94 7.89 12.84 -13.50
C THR A 94 8.28 12.92 -14.99
N THR A 95 8.25 14.10 -15.57
CA THR A 95 8.67 14.29 -16.97
C THR A 95 10.13 13.97 -17.25
N GLU A 96 11.00 14.00 -16.23
CA GLU A 96 12.45 13.85 -16.38
C GLU A 96 13.01 12.66 -15.63
N HIS A 97 12.30 12.16 -14.60
CA HIS A 97 12.82 11.16 -13.69
C HIS A 97 11.79 10.07 -13.36
N ILE A 98 12.30 8.86 -13.19
CA ILE A 98 11.62 7.75 -12.49
C ILE A 98 12.33 7.57 -11.16
N PHE A 99 11.55 7.64 -10.06
CA PHE A 99 12.02 7.33 -8.72
C PHE A 99 11.58 5.92 -8.38
N VAL A 100 12.48 5.13 -7.80
CA VAL A 100 12.19 3.75 -7.37
C VAL A 100 12.51 3.64 -5.89
N SER A 101 11.48 3.29 -5.11
CA SER A 101 11.65 2.89 -3.72
C SER A 101 11.97 1.40 -3.67
N GLU A 102 13.11 1.05 -3.09
CA GLU A 102 13.48 -0.33 -2.81
C GLU A 102 13.87 -0.51 -1.34
N ALA A 103 14.14 -1.73 -0.90
CA ALA A 103 14.40 -1.98 0.51
C ALA A 103 15.64 -1.23 1.03
N GLY A 104 15.39 -0.11 1.70
CA GLY A 104 16.40 0.75 2.34
C GLY A 104 16.92 1.89 1.48
N ASP A 105 16.62 1.91 0.18
CA ASP A 105 17.19 2.88 -0.75
C ASP A 105 16.11 3.55 -1.61
N LEU A 106 16.34 4.82 -1.95
CA LEU A 106 15.57 5.58 -2.94
C LEU A 106 16.46 5.88 -4.12
N LEU A 107 16.12 5.33 -5.26
CA LEU A 107 16.85 5.49 -6.51
C LEU A 107 16.14 6.48 -7.43
N ARG A 108 16.92 7.19 -8.25
CA ARG A 108 16.44 8.03 -9.34
C ARG A 108 17.09 7.60 -10.65
N TYR A 109 16.27 7.50 -11.68
CA TYR A 109 16.69 7.27 -13.06
C TYR A 109 16.28 8.48 -13.91
N ASP A 110 17.15 8.92 -14.82
CA ASP A 110 16.79 9.91 -15.82
C ASP A 110 16.10 9.20 -16.99
N HIS A 111 15.04 9.78 -17.54
CA HIS A 111 14.37 9.25 -18.72
C HIS A 111 13.81 10.37 -19.61
N ASN A 112 13.68 10.06 -20.89
CA ASN A 112 12.91 10.85 -21.86
C ASN A 112 11.70 10.05 -22.38
N ASN A 113 11.80 8.75 -22.30
CA ASN A 113 10.77 7.74 -22.56
C ASN A 113 11.26 6.41 -21.96
N LEU A 114 10.43 5.38 -21.95
CA LEU A 114 10.78 4.08 -21.38
C LEU A 114 11.86 3.30 -22.13
N GLU A 115 12.18 3.67 -23.40
CA GLU A 115 13.26 3.06 -24.16
C GLU A 115 14.64 3.62 -23.78
N ASN A 116 14.67 4.78 -23.11
CA ASN A 116 15.91 5.48 -22.78
C ASN A 116 15.95 5.88 -21.31
N ILE A 117 16.14 4.88 -20.44
CA ILE A 117 16.36 5.06 -19.00
C ILE A 117 17.85 4.99 -18.73
N THR A 118 18.40 6.00 -18.08
CA THR A 118 19.84 6.18 -17.84
C THR A 118 20.12 6.75 -16.46
N ASN A 119 21.41 6.84 -16.11
CA ASN A 119 21.93 7.58 -14.96
C ASN A 119 21.27 7.21 -13.61
N GLU A 120 21.31 5.93 -13.28
CA GLU A 120 20.93 5.51 -11.92
C GLU A 120 21.71 6.32 -10.87
N THR A 121 20.97 6.90 -9.94
CA THR A 121 21.51 7.67 -8.83
C THR A 121 20.79 7.28 -7.54
N ALA A 122 21.51 6.79 -6.54
CA ALA A 122 20.95 6.61 -5.21
C ALA A 122 20.82 7.99 -4.53
N LEU A 123 19.59 8.45 -4.34
CA LEU A 123 19.32 9.70 -3.63
C LEU A 123 19.51 9.53 -2.13
N ILE A 124 19.05 8.42 -1.59
CA ILE A 124 19.16 8.04 -0.18
C ILE A 124 19.46 6.55 -0.14
N SER A 125 20.34 6.14 0.80
CA SER A 125 20.68 4.73 0.97
C SER A 125 20.83 4.35 2.43
N GLY A 126 20.67 3.05 2.70
CA GLY A 126 21.01 2.42 3.97
C GLY A 126 20.01 2.66 5.09
N ILE A 127 18.75 2.97 4.78
CA ILE A 127 17.70 2.93 5.79
C ILE A 127 17.44 1.47 6.18
N ARG A 128 17.37 1.20 7.48
CA ARG A 128 17.15 -0.17 7.99
C ARG A 128 15.70 -0.61 7.69
N THR A 129 15.54 -1.88 7.37
CA THR A 129 14.26 -2.51 7.09
C THR A 129 14.07 -3.74 7.99
N TRP A 130 12.81 -4.11 8.27
CA TRP A 130 12.47 -5.27 9.07
C TRP A 130 11.26 -6.02 8.51
N GLY A 131 11.44 -7.32 8.21
CA GLY A 131 10.36 -8.17 7.73
C GLY A 131 9.67 -7.62 6.48
N SER A 132 8.39 -7.25 6.62
CA SER A 132 7.59 -6.57 5.60
C SER A 132 7.61 -5.05 5.77
N HIS A 133 8.16 -4.53 6.87
CA HIS A 133 8.35 -3.11 7.09
C HIS A 133 9.65 -2.69 6.42
N GLN A 134 9.56 -2.04 5.31
CA GLN A 134 10.68 -1.54 4.53
C GLN A 134 10.41 -0.11 4.10
N THR A 135 11.24 0.45 3.28
CA THR A 135 10.92 1.68 2.55
C THR A 135 9.86 1.34 1.51
N ASN A 136 8.71 1.97 1.62
CA ASN A 136 7.49 1.64 0.88
C ASN A 136 7.22 2.68 -0.21
N ALA A 137 6.07 3.37 -0.16
CA ALA A 137 5.67 4.31 -1.20
C ALA A 137 6.64 5.47 -1.41
N VAL A 138 6.70 5.93 -2.64
CA VAL A 138 7.29 7.21 -3.04
C VAL A 138 6.30 7.96 -3.92
N ASN A 139 5.87 9.14 -3.49
CA ASN A 139 4.89 9.94 -4.24
C ASN A 139 5.42 11.34 -4.50
N VAL A 140 5.02 11.93 -5.62
CA VAL A 140 5.34 13.32 -5.97
C VAL A 140 4.19 14.23 -5.56
N LEU A 141 4.46 15.17 -4.65
CA LEU A 141 3.50 16.21 -4.29
C LEU A 141 3.34 17.25 -5.41
N PRO A 142 2.24 18.03 -5.44
CA PRO A 142 2.03 19.06 -6.46
C PRO A 142 3.12 20.14 -6.52
N ASN A 143 3.89 20.33 -5.46
CA ASN A 143 5.02 21.27 -5.41
C ASN A 143 6.34 20.63 -5.90
N GLY A 144 6.33 19.36 -6.33
CA GLY A 144 7.51 18.62 -6.81
C GLY A 144 8.36 17.96 -5.71
N THR A 145 8.00 18.12 -4.43
CA THR A 145 8.65 17.42 -3.32
C THR A 145 8.22 15.94 -3.33
N LEU A 146 9.14 15.01 -3.10
CA LEU A 146 8.78 13.62 -2.87
C LEU A 146 8.40 13.41 -1.40
N VAL A 147 7.38 12.59 -1.18
CA VAL A 147 7.12 11.94 0.11
C VAL A 147 7.57 10.48 -0.03
N TRP A 148 8.45 10.05 0.86
CA TRP A 148 8.98 8.69 0.89
C TRP A 148 8.68 8.04 2.22
N HIS A 149 8.07 6.87 2.21
CA HIS A 149 7.62 6.16 3.39
C HIS A 149 8.69 5.21 3.89
N SER A 150 8.96 5.23 5.18
CA SER A 150 9.95 4.38 5.83
C SER A 150 9.32 3.67 7.03
N GLY A 151 9.22 2.34 6.95
CA GLY A 151 8.65 1.52 8.00
C GLY A 151 9.55 1.37 9.22
N SER A 152 8.97 0.87 10.30
CA SER A 152 9.66 0.58 11.55
C SER A 152 10.64 -0.60 11.44
N THR A 153 11.62 -0.66 12.34
CA THR A 153 12.59 -1.78 12.41
C THR A 153 12.14 -2.91 13.35
N CYS A 154 10.93 -2.84 13.87
CA CYS A 154 10.34 -3.85 14.76
C CYS A 154 8.81 -3.73 14.83
N ASN A 155 8.17 -4.65 15.53
CA ASN A 155 6.73 -4.53 15.82
C ASN A 155 6.42 -3.35 16.76
N VAL A 156 7.17 -3.26 17.86
CA VAL A 156 7.07 -2.20 18.87
C VAL A 156 8.44 -1.98 19.49
N CYS A 157 9.06 -0.85 19.22
CA CYS A 157 10.35 -0.43 19.83
C CYS A 157 10.59 1.06 19.58
N ASP A 158 11.54 1.63 20.30
CA ASP A 158 12.11 2.91 19.96
C ASP A 158 13.08 2.74 18.77
N GLU A 159 13.01 3.63 17.79
CA GLU A 159 13.90 3.61 16.64
C GLU A 159 15.22 4.32 16.93
N ASP A 160 16.34 3.68 16.54
CA ASP A 160 17.67 4.29 16.64
C ASP A 160 17.89 5.38 15.57
N ASP A 161 17.30 5.21 14.39
CA ASP A 161 17.36 6.15 13.27
C ASP A 161 16.01 6.85 13.11
N PRO A 162 15.93 8.18 13.28
CA PRO A 162 14.65 8.91 13.18
C PRO A 162 14.03 8.86 11.78
N ARG A 163 14.75 8.35 10.79
CA ARG A 163 14.20 8.12 9.45
C ARG A 163 13.34 6.85 9.35
N ASN A 164 13.43 5.94 10.34
CA ASN A 164 12.52 4.80 10.44
C ASN A 164 11.21 5.19 11.12
N ALA A 165 10.15 4.46 10.87
CA ALA A 165 8.80 4.73 11.35
C ALA A 165 8.36 6.18 11.06
N ALA A 166 8.58 6.63 9.82
CA ALA A 166 8.46 8.03 9.42
C ALA A 166 8.04 8.18 7.95
N LEU A 167 7.45 9.33 7.64
CA LEU A 167 7.40 9.86 6.29
C LEU A 167 8.55 10.87 6.13
N LEU A 168 9.25 10.78 5.00
CA LEU A 168 10.37 11.67 4.69
C LEU A 168 10.00 12.60 3.53
N TRP A 169 10.31 13.89 3.65
CA TRP A 169 10.39 14.74 2.46
C TRP A 169 11.73 14.54 1.77
N VAL A 170 11.73 14.51 0.45
CA VAL A 170 12.95 14.34 -0.35
C VAL A 170 12.95 15.31 -1.53
N ASN A 171 14.08 15.97 -1.74
CA ASN A 171 14.34 16.70 -2.97
C ASN A 171 14.81 15.73 -4.04
N GLY A 172 14.00 15.47 -5.05
CA GLY A 172 14.28 14.49 -6.11
C GLY A 172 15.50 14.82 -6.97
N THR A 173 16.05 16.05 -6.90
CA THR A 173 17.24 16.45 -7.66
C THR A 173 18.53 16.28 -6.85
N THR A 174 18.51 16.71 -5.58
CA THR A 174 19.72 16.77 -4.74
C THR A 174 19.88 15.59 -3.79
N GLY A 175 18.78 14.91 -3.45
CA GLY A 175 18.72 13.89 -2.39
C GLY A 175 18.67 14.48 -0.97
N ASP A 176 18.58 15.82 -0.84
CA ASP A 176 18.33 16.43 0.46
C ASP A 176 16.99 15.93 1.01
N HIS A 177 16.98 15.55 2.27
CA HIS A 177 15.80 14.95 2.90
C HIS A 177 15.74 15.23 4.40
N GLY A 178 14.60 14.99 4.98
CA GLY A 178 14.36 15.05 6.41
C GLY A 178 13.04 14.42 6.78
N VAL A 179 12.82 14.26 8.08
CA VAL A 179 11.58 13.72 8.63
C VAL A 179 10.45 14.73 8.41
N LEU A 180 9.39 14.28 7.74
CA LEU A 180 8.17 15.04 7.48
C LEU A 180 7.10 14.76 8.54
N ALA A 181 7.00 13.48 8.96
CA ALA A 181 6.12 13.01 10.00
C ALA A 181 6.74 11.77 10.68
N SER A 182 6.43 11.53 11.94
CA SER A 182 6.99 10.45 12.75
C SER A 182 5.91 9.63 13.46
N GLY A 183 6.30 8.49 14.03
CA GLY A 183 5.36 7.61 14.72
C GLY A 183 4.42 6.87 13.76
N VAL A 184 4.89 6.60 12.55
CA VAL A 184 4.20 5.88 11.47
C VAL A 184 4.82 4.48 11.37
N ARG A 185 4.11 3.45 11.83
CA ARG A 185 4.70 2.11 11.99
C ARG A 185 5.04 1.43 10.67
N ASN A 186 4.09 1.31 9.78
CA ASN A 186 4.27 0.66 8.49
C ASN A 186 3.25 1.20 7.47
N SER A 187 3.49 2.42 7.03
CA SER A 187 2.73 3.02 5.95
C SER A 187 3.10 2.36 4.63
N PHE A 188 2.14 1.78 3.95
CA PHE A 188 2.36 1.12 2.68
C PHE A 188 2.30 2.10 1.52
N ASP A 189 1.30 2.98 1.50
CA ASP A 189 1.04 3.87 0.39
C ASP A 189 0.38 5.18 0.84
N GLY A 190 0.36 6.16 -0.06
CA GLY A 190 -0.31 7.43 0.13
C GLY A 190 -0.67 8.09 -1.20
N VAL A 191 -1.57 9.05 -1.14
CA VAL A 191 -2.05 9.77 -2.32
C VAL A 191 -2.38 11.22 -1.99
N TRP A 192 -2.11 12.12 -2.94
CA TRP A 192 -2.57 13.50 -2.85
C TRP A 192 -4.04 13.61 -3.26
N VAL A 193 -4.88 14.06 -2.33
CA VAL A 193 -6.31 14.35 -2.58
C VAL A 193 -6.46 15.87 -2.71
N PRO A 194 -6.86 16.38 -3.88
CA PRO A 194 -7.11 17.81 -4.06
C PRO A 194 -8.09 18.34 -3.01
N THR A 195 -7.86 19.55 -2.51
CA THR A 195 -8.63 20.20 -1.43
C THR A 195 -8.47 19.62 -0.01
N ILE A 196 -8.07 18.37 0.14
CA ILE A 196 -7.85 17.70 1.44
C ILE A 196 -6.36 17.75 1.82
N GLY A 197 -5.48 17.25 0.95
CA GLY A 197 -4.05 17.11 1.21
C GLY A 197 -3.54 15.70 0.95
N TYR A 198 -2.36 15.39 1.45
CA TYR A 198 -1.77 14.06 1.32
C TYR A 198 -2.31 13.13 2.40
N VAL A 199 -2.94 12.04 1.99
CA VAL A 199 -3.40 10.97 2.89
C VAL A 199 -2.56 9.71 2.70
N PHE A 200 -2.38 8.95 3.77
CA PHE A 200 -1.55 7.74 3.76
C PHE A 200 -2.10 6.67 4.71
N THR A 201 -1.85 5.40 4.38
CA THR A 201 -2.18 4.27 5.24
C THR A 201 -1.13 4.07 6.31
N ASP A 202 -1.51 3.55 7.49
CA ASP A 202 -0.59 2.99 8.47
C ASP A 202 -1.17 1.72 9.09
N ASN A 203 -0.34 0.67 9.11
CA ASN A 203 -0.72 -0.63 9.64
C ASN A 203 -0.40 -0.72 11.13
N GLY A 204 -1.41 -1.01 11.94
CA GLY A 204 -1.31 -1.16 13.38
C GLY A 204 -0.36 -2.27 13.83
N ARG A 205 -0.01 -2.27 15.13
CA ARG A 205 0.91 -3.26 15.72
C ARG A 205 0.28 -4.65 15.78
N ASP A 206 1.11 -5.69 15.69
CA ASP A 206 0.66 -7.08 15.69
C ASP A 206 0.38 -7.63 17.09
N TRP A 207 -0.56 -8.57 17.19
CA TRP A 207 -0.85 -9.42 18.36
C TRP A 207 -1.55 -8.75 19.54
N ASP A 208 -1.97 -7.53 19.43
CA ASP A 208 -2.57 -6.75 20.51
C ASP A 208 -4.12 -6.80 20.60
N GLY A 209 -4.75 -7.82 20.03
CA GLY A 209 -6.21 -8.02 20.12
C GLY A 209 -6.99 -7.18 19.13
N ASP A 210 -7.96 -6.40 19.61
CA ASP A 210 -8.89 -5.65 18.76
C ASP A 210 -8.39 -4.22 18.42
N HIS A 211 -7.18 -3.87 18.82
CA HIS A 211 -6.55 -2.56 18.59
C HIS A 211 -5.03 -2.67 18.47
N PRO A 212 -4.35 -1.66 17.89
CA PRO A 212 -4.93 -0.53 17.15
C PRO A 212 -5.54 -0.95 15.82
N ASP A 213 -6.42 -0.10 15.30
CA ASP A 213 -7.02 -0.25 13.98
C ASP A 213 -5.97 -0.06 12.88
N GLU A 214 -6.30 -0.48 11.65
CA GLU A 214 -5.62 0.02 10.46
C GLU A 214 -6.09 1.45 10.20
N GLU A 215 -5.19 2.33 9.78
CA GLU A 215 -5.44 3.76 9.73
C GLU A 215 -5.26 4.36 8.34
N LEU A 216 -6.16 5.30 8.00
CA LEU A 216 -5.91 6.33 7.00
C LEU A 216 -5.64 7.65 7.72
N ASN A 217 -4.49 8.22 7.47
CA ASN A 217 -4.01 9.43 8.10
C ASN A 217 -3.92 10.60 7.12
N LEU A 218 -4.19 11.82 7.58
CA LEU A 218 -3.91 13.05 6.85
C LEU A 218 -2.53 13.59 7.27
N LEU A 219 -1.65 13.85 6.31
CA LEU A 219 -0.33 14.37 6.58
C LEU A 219 -0.38 15.78 7.17
N VAL A 220 0.21 15.91 8.34
CA VAL A 220 0.51 17.19 9.00
C VAL A 220 2.02 17.28 9.16
N GLU A 221 2.62 18.34 8.65
CA GLU A 221 4.06 18.55 8.73
C GLU A 221 4.54 18.57 10.18
N ASN A 222 5.60 17.80 10.48
CA ASN A 222 6.13 17.55 11.83
C ASN A 222 5.14 16.83 12.76
N GLY A 223 4.11 16.18 12.22
CA GLY A 223 3.14 15.40 12.98
C GLY A 223 3.74 14.15 13.61
N PHE A 224 3.17 13.73 14.76
CA PHE A 224 3.42 12.46 15.41
C PHE A 224 2.15 11.61 15.37
N TYR A 225 2.23 10.37 14.87
CA TYR A 225 1.07 9.49 14.60
C TYR A 225 0.90 8.35 15.60
N GLY A 226 1.67 8.38 16.70
CA GLY A 226 1.40 7.56 17.88
C GLY A 226 2.30 6.38 18.09
N TRP A 227 2.80 5.71 17.04
CA TRP A 227 3.71 4.58 17.22
C TRP A 227 5.07 5.05 17.80
N PRO A 228 5.71 4.34 18.76
CA PRO A 228 5.35 3.04 19.35
C PRO A 228 4.46 3.13 20.60
N ASP A 229 3.98 4.32 20.98
CA ASP A 229 3.24 4.57 22.22
C ASP A 229 1.75 4.19 22.13
N ASP A 230 1.24 3.96 20.91
CA ASP A 230 -0.09 3.44 20.66
C ASP A 230 -0.25 2.00 21.22
N SER A 231 -1.41 1.70 21.74
CA SER A 231 -1.72 0.38 22.31
C SER A 231 -3.23 0.16 22.38
N PRO A 232 -3.71 -1.08 22.64
CA PRO A 232 -5.13 -1.33 22.84
C PRO A 232 -5.79 -0.46 23.93
N ASP A 233 -5.05 -0.16 25.01
CA ASP A 233 -5.52 0.67 26.11
C ASP A 233 -5.31 2.18 25.85
N ASN A 234 -4.50 2.55 24.86
CA ASN A 234 -4.18 3.93 24.49
C ASN A 234 -4.00 4.05 22.97
N PRO A 235 -5.07 3.90 22.18
CA PRO A 235 -4.97 3.88 20.70
C PRO A 235 -4.60 5.24 20.10
N ILE A 236 -4.78 6.32 20.82
CA ILE A 236 -4.36 7.68 20.43
C ILE A 236 -3.55 8.26 21.60
N PRO A 237 -2.21 8.11 21.59
CA PRO A 237 -1.35 8.70 22.62
C PRO A 237 -1.48 10.22 22.70
N GLU A 238 -1.21 10.78 23.88
CA GLU A 238 -1.23 12.23 24.07
C GLU A 238 -0.23 12.92 23.13
N GLY A 239 -0.72 13.88 22.35
CA GLY A 239 0.07 14.64 21.37
C GLY A 239 0.16 13.97 20.00
N SER A 240 -0.42 12.79 19.80
CA SER A 240 -0.53 12.18 18.47
C SER A 240 -1.70 12.77 17.68
N ILE A 241 -1.55 12.71 16.35
CA ILE A 241 -2.59 13.08 15.39
C ILE A 241 -3.52 11.88 15.21
N PRO A 242 -4.83 12.02 15.39
CA PRO A 242 -5.77 10.95 15.16
C PRO A 242 -5.96 10.68 13.66
N PRO A 243 -6.21 9.40 13.27
CA PRO A 243 -6.52 9.07 11.89
C PRO A 243 -7.84 9.70 11.42
N VAL A 244 -7.91 10.00 10.12
CA VAL A 244 -9.14 10.51 9.49
C VAL A 244 -10.14 9.41 9.17
N ALA A 245 -9.66 8.17 9.00
CA ALA A 245 -10.51 6.97 8.88
C ALA A 245 -9.81 5.77 9.49
N ARG A 246 -10.59 4.74 9.84
CA ARG A 246 -10.10 3.51 10.46
C ARG A 246 -10.70 2.28 9.80
N TRP A 247 -9.98 1.18 9.87
CA TRP A 247 -10.44 -0.11 9.40
C TRP A 247 -10.15 -1.22 10.42
N THR A 248 -10.70 -2.39 10.15
CA THR A 248 -10.57 -3.58 11.01
C THR A 248 -9.10 -3.87 11.34
N PRO A 249 -8.75 -4.03 12.63
CA PRO A 249 -7.39 -4.34 13.07
C PRO A 249 -6.80 -5.58 12.41
N HIS A 250 -5.50 -5.59 12.19
CA HIS A 250 -4.72 -6.73 11.67
C HIS A 250 -5.12 -7.22 10.29
N THR A 251 -5.72 -6.35 9.47
CA THR A 251 -6.12 -6.69 8.09
C THR A 251 -5.21 -6.09 7.03
N SER A 252 -4.25 -5.25 7.43
CA SER A 252 -3.29 -4.58 6.55
C SER A 252 -3.99 -3.77 5.43
N MET A 253 -4.39 -2.54 5.76
CA MET A 253 -4.84 -1.57 4.75
C MET A 253 -3.60 -0.97 4.06
N ASN A 254 -3.47 -1.15 2.73
CA ASN A 254 -2.21 -0.93 2.03
C ASN A 254 -2.32 0.11 0.90
N GLY A 255 -2.44 -0.34 -0.35
CA GLY A 255 -2.42 0.55 -1.51
C GLY A 255 -3.60 1.52 -1.51
N LEU A 256 -3.37 2.74 -1.99
CA LEU A 256 -4.35 3.82 -2.11
C LEU A 256 -4.43 4.33 -3.54
N ALA A 257 -5.65 4.60 -4.01
CA ALA A 257 -5.87 5.27 -5.28
C ALA A 257 -6.98 6.32 -5.15
N LEU A 258 -6.71 7.55 -5.58
CA LEU A 258 -7.72 8.59 -5.70
C LEU A 258 -8.63 8.29 -6.88
N ARG A 259 -9.95 8.32 -6.66
CA ARG A 259 -10.94 8.15 -7.73
C ARG A 259 -10.86 9.33 -8.71
N PRO A 260 -10.59 9.10 -10.01
CA PRO A 260 -10.59 10.17 -11.00
C PRO A 260 -12.04 10.52 -11.44
N ASP A 261 -12.23 11.74 -11.94
CA ASP A 261 -13.54 12.21 -12.45
C ASP A 261 -14.09 11.36 -13.60
N THR A 262 -13.19 10.69 -14.34
CA THR A 262 -13.55 9.77 -15.44
C THR A 262 -14.17 8.47 -14.95
N SER A 263 -14.02 8.15 -13.65
CA SER A 263 -14.50 6.87 -13.11
C SER A 263 -16.01 6.86 -12.88
N SER A 264 -16.63 5.72 -13.24
CA SER A 264 -18.03 5.41 -12.92
C SER A 264 -18.20 4.74 -11.55
N LEU A 265 -17.10 4.40 -10.86
CA LEU A 265 -17.15 3.83 -9.53
C LEU A 265 -17.79 4.82 -8.53
N PRO A 266 -18.46 4.34 -7.47
CA PRO A 266 -19.08 5.20 -6.47
C PRO A 266 -18.11 6.21 -5.85
N GLY A 267 -18.63 7.36 -5.41
CA GLY A 267 -17.87 8.41 -4.72
C GLY A 267 -17.74 9.70 -5.53
N GLY A 268 -16.96 10.63 -4.99
CA GLY A 268 -16.68 11.97 -5.54
C GLY A 268 -15.18 12.23 -5.68
N ASP A 269 -14.83 13.51 -5.82
CA ASP A 269 -13.47 14.00 -6.10
C ASP A 269 -12.51 13.81 -4.90
N THR A 270 -13.05 13.51 -3.71
CA THR A 270 -12.30 13.25 -2.49
C THR A 270 -12.40 11.79 -2.04
N THR A 271 -12.90 10.91 -2.90
CA THR A 271 -13.00 9.47 -2.62
C THR A 271 -11.70 8.77 -2.98
N VAL A 272 -11.16 8.00 -2.02
CA VAL A 272 -10.04 7.10 -2.25
C VAL A 272 -10.48 5.64 -2.13
N TYR A 273 -9.82 4.77 -2.86
CA TYR A 273 -10.00 3.32 -2.76
C TYR A 273 -8.73 2.73 -2.15
N ALA A 274 -8.93 1.86 -1.16
CA ALA A 274 -7.84 1.20 -0.45
C ALA A 274 -7.92 -0.32 -0.60
N THR A 275 -6.78 -0.97 -0.75
CA THR A 275 -6.68 -2.43 -0.66
C THR A 275 -6.52 -2.87 0.78
N VAL A 276 -7.19 -3.94 1.15
CA VAL A 276 -7.07 -4.61 2.45
C VAL A 276 -6.57 -6.03 2.22
N TYR A 277 -5.30 -6.27 2.51
CA TYR A 277 -4.57 -7.50 2.22
C TYR A 277 -5.21 -8.73 2.87
N GLY A 278 -5.64 -8.58 4.10
CA GLY A 278 -6.23 -9.64 4.91
C GLY A 278 -5.34 -10.07 6.06
N SER A 279 -6.01 -10.47 7.14
CA SER A 279 -5.37 -10.85 8.40
C SER A 279 -4.56 -12.13 8.27
N TRP A 280 -3.37 -12.18 8.85
CA TRP A 280 -2.53 -13.37 8.93
C TRP A 280 -2.43 -13.95 10.36
N ASN A 281 -2.76 -13.15 11.37
CA ASN A 281 -2.63 -13.47 12.80
C ASN A 281 -3.98 -13.69 13.53
N THR A 282 -5.10 -13.74 12.82
CA THR A 282 -6.44 -14.03 13.37
C THR A 282 -6.86 -15.48 13.09
N ILE A 283 -7.75 -16.06 13.88
CA ILE A 283 -8.26 -17.43 13.67
C ILE A 283 -9.22 -17.47 12.49
N LEU A 284 -10.09 -16.49 12.34
CA LEU A 284 -11.00 -16.34 11.21
C LEU A 284 -10.37 -15.31 10.26
N PRO A 285 -10.25 -15.62 8.95
CA PRO A 285 -9.81 -14.65 7.96
C PRO A 285 -10.69 -13.40 7.99
N GLN A 286 -10.06 -12.23 7.92
CA GLN A 286 -10.70 -10.91 7.81
C GLN A 286 -9.98 -10.11 6.74
N GLY A 287 -10.63 -9.09 6.17
CA GLY A 287 -10.09 -8.34 5.05
C GLY A 287 -10.24 -9.09 3.73
N HIS A 288 -9.23 -9.07 2.85
CA HIS A 288 -9.29 -9.59 1.49
C HIS A 288 -10.31 -8.83 0.63
N GLU A 289 -10.27 -7.50 0.72
CA GLU A 289 -11.30 -6.62 0.19
C GLU A 289 -10.71 -5.31 -0.37
N ILE A 290 -11.52 -4.59 -1.10
CA ILE A 290 -11.28 -3.21 -1.49
C ILE A 290 -12.29 -2.34 -0.76
N VAL A 291 -11.81 -1.29 -0.12
CA VAL A 291 -12.58 -0.34 0.68
C VAL A 291 -12.67 0.98 -0.05
N GLN A 292 -13.85 1.55 -0.14
CA GLN A 292 -14.09 2.93 -0.52
C GLN A 292 -14.05 3.80 0.74
N ILE A 293 -13.35 4.92 0.66
CA ILE A 293 -13.25 5.90 1.75
C ILE A 293 -13.60 7.28 1.17
N ASP A 294 -14.73 7.82 1.60
CA ASP A 294 -15.17 9.16 1.23
C ASP A 294 -14.66 10.16 2.27
N LEU A 295 -13.78 11.06 1.85
CA LEU A 295 -13.22 12.10 2.71
C LEU A 295 -14.07 13.36 2.62
N ASP A 296 -14.49 13.89 3.77
CA ASP A 296 -15.24 15.12 3.90
C ASP A 296 -14.55 16.09 4.84
N GLU A 297 -14.45 17.36 4.42
CA GLU A 297 -13.91 18.42 5.25
C GLU A 297 -15.05 19.27 5.79
N SER A 298 -15.19 19.29 7.11
CA SER A 298 -16.19 20.09 7.81
C SER A 298 -15.56 20.85 8.97
N ASN A 299 -15.72 22.16 9.00
CA ASN A 299 -15.20 23.04 10.05
C ASN A 299 -13.66 22.97 10.25
N GLY A 300 -12.91 22.64 9.20
CA GLY A 300 -11.45 22.50 9.26
C GLY A 300 -10.98 21.15 9.81
N GLU A 301 -11.87 20.17 9.94
CA GLU A 301 -11.59 18.81 10.31
C GLU A 301 -11.94 17.87 9.14
N VAL A 302 -11.04 16.94 8.82
CA VAL A 302 -11.25 15.92 7.77
C VAL A 302 -11.67 14.62 8.43
N ILE A 303 -12.76 14.04 7.93
CA ILE A 303 -13.30 12.76 8.41
C ILE A 303 -13.56 11.87 7.20
N GLY A 304 -13.10 10.62 7.28
CA GLY A 304 -13.36 9.59 6.27
C GLY A 304 -14.49 8.65 6.66
N SER A 305 -15.42 8.43 5.75
CA SER A 305 -16.48 7.41 5.85
C SER A 305 -16.10 6.20 5.02
N THR A 306 -16.01 5.02 5.64
CA THR A 306 -15.54 3.78 5.01
C THR A 306 -16.69 2.85 4.64
N SER A 307 -16.59 2.18 3.50
CA SER A 307 -17.49 1.11 3.08
C SER A 307 -16.76 0.05 2.24
N ILE A 308 -17.21 -1.20 2.30
CA ILE A 308 -16.66 -2.27 1.48
C ILE A 308 -17.16 -2.07 0.03
N PHE A 309 -16.22 -2.06 -0.92
CA PHE A 309 -16.53 -2.01 -2.35
C PHE A 309 -16.44 -3.38 -3.02
N ALA A 310 -15.37 -4.16 -2.73
CA ALA A 310 -15.22 -5.50 -3.28
C ALA A 310 -14.75 -6.47 -2.21
N THR A 311 -15.17 -7.74 -2.31
CA THR A 311 -14.82 -8.81 -1.37
C THR A 311 -14.19 -10.00 -2.08
N ASN A 312 -13.53 -10.88 -1.29
CA ASN A 312 -12.89 -12.12 -1.80
C ASN A 312 -11.83 -11.85 -2.89
N VAL A 313 -11.20 -10.70 -2.87
CA VAL A 313 -10.22 -10.27 -3.89
C VAL A 313 -8.81 -10.88 -3.69
N GLY A 314 -8.67 -11.81 -2.77
CA GLY A 314 -7.38 -12.46 -2.47
C GLY A 314 -6.52 -11.64 -1.52
N THR A 315 -5.25 -11.46 -1.84
CA THR A 315 -4.28 -10.66 -1.06
C THR A 315 -3.89 -9.40 -1.84
N PRO A 316 -4.80 -8.43 -2.02
CA PRO A 316 -4.53 -7.24 -2.83
C PRO A 316 -3.50 -6.36 -2.13
N LEU A 317 -2.52 -5.85 -2.87
CA LEU A 317 -1.57 -4.86 -2.39
C LEU A 317 -1.66 -3.57 -3.18
N PRO A 318 -1.12 -3.45 -4.42
CA PRO A 318 -1.19 -2.20 -5.15
C PRO A 318 -2.57 -2.03 -5.80
N ILE A 319 -2.97 -0.77 -5.93
CA ILE A 319 -4.21 -0.36 -6.59
C ILE A 319 -3.97 0.95 -7.34
N THR A 320 -4.59 1.09 -8.50
CA THR A 320 -4.51 2.33 -9.29
C THR A 320 -5.74 2.48 -10.17
N PHE A 321 -6.05 3.71 -10.57
CA PHE A 321 -7.03 3.96 -11.62
C PHE A 321 -6.33 4.20 -12.95
N HIS A 322 -6.84 3.56 -13.99
CA HIS A 322 -6.52 3.94 -15.35
C HIS A 322 -7.11 5.33 -15.68
N PRO A 323 -6.49 6.14 -16.56
CA PRO A 323 -7.03 7.45 -16.95
C PRO A 323 -8.47 7.44 -17.47
N ASN A 324 -8.97 6.29 -18.02
CA ASN A 324 -10.36 6.13 -18.44
C ASN A 324 -11.35 5.91 -17.28
N GLY A 325 -10.86 5.73 -16.06
CA GLY A 325 -11.67 5.55 -14.85
C GLY A 325 -11.87 4.11 -14.38
N ASP A 326 -11.33 3.11 -15.08
CA ASP A 326 -11.34 1.72 -14.65
C ASP A 326 -10.38 1.52 -13.46
N LEU A 327 -10.77 0.67 -12.50
CA LEU A 327 -9.93 0.37 -11.34
C LEU A 327 -9.10 -0.90 -11.58
N TYR A 328 -7.80 -0.80 -11.31
CA TYR A 328 -6.87 -1.93 -11.37
C TYR A 328 -6.27 -2.20 -10.01
N PHE A 329 -6.13 -3.45 -9.63
CA PHE A 329 -5.38 -3.87 -8.45
C PHE A 329 -4.66 -5.19 -8.71
N ALA A 330 -3.57 -5.43 -7.99
CA ALA A 330 -2.85 -6.69 -8.11
C ALA A 330 -2.81 -7.46 -6.79
N VAL A 331 -2.88 -8.78 -6.93
CA VAL A 331 -2.80 -9.73 -5.81
C VAL A 331 -1.35 -10.15 -5.63
N PHE A 332 -0.83 -9.95 -4.43
CA PHE A 332 0.52 -10.29 -4.06
C PHE A 332 0.71 -11.81 -3.94
N GLY A 333 1.86 -12.30 -4.37
CA GLY A 333 2.28 -13.69 -4.33
C GLY A 333 3.09 -14.07 -5.57
N SER A 334 3.79 -15.19 -5.53
CA SER A 334 4.73 -15.64 -6.60
C SER A 334 4.09 -15.81 -7.99
N ASN A 335 2.78 -15.83 -8.08
CA ASN A 335 2.00 -15.84 -9.32
C ASN A 335 1.03 -14.65 -9.34
N GLY A 336 1.53 -13.46 -9.04
CA GLY A 336 0.74 -12.24 -8.96
C GLY A 336 -0.22 -12.06 -10.14
N LYS A 337 -1.46 -11.67 -9.84
CA LYS A 337 -2.52 -11.44 -10.83
C LYS A 337 -2.90 -9.98 -10.81
N LEU A 338 -3.11 -9.42 -11.99
CA LEU A 338 -3.73 -8.11 -12.18
C LEU A 338 -5.21 -8.29 -12.47
N TYR A 339 -6.01 -7.61 -11.70
CA TYR A 339 -7.45 -7.53 -11.87
C TYR A 339 -7.85 -6.14 -12.37
N LYS A 340 -8.92 -6.12 -13.15
CA LYS A 340 -9.56 -4.90 -13.64
C LYS A 340 -11.03 -4.91 -13.25
N ILE A 341 -11.53 -3.81 -12.70
CA ILE A 341 -12.95 -3.59 -12.42
C ILE A 341 -13.47 -2.49 -13.35
N THR A 342 -14.57 -2.79 -14.06
CA THR A 342 -15.21 -1.89 -15.02
C THR A 342 -16.70 -1.84 -14.81
N PRO A 343 -17.38 -0.76 -15.21
CA PRO A 343 -18.84 -0.79 -15.33
C PRO A 343 -19.27 -1.80 -16.41
N ASP A 344 -20.48 -2.43 -16.21
CA ASP A 344 -21.10 -3.41 -17.13
C ASP A 344 -21.48 -2.82 -18.50
#